data_5829fdcd7b264ccbb44c608566b47947
#
_entry.id   5829fdcd7b264ccbb44c608566b47947
#
_cell.length_a   1.000
_cell.length_b   1.000
_cell.length_c   1.000
_cell.angle_alpha   90.00
_cell.angle_beta   90.00
_cell.angle_gamma   90.00
#
_symmetry.space_group_name_H-M   'P 1'
#
loop_
_entity.id
_entity.type
_entity.pdbx_description
1 polymer ?
#
loop_
_entity_poly.entity_id
_entity_poly.type
_entity_poly.pdbx_seq_one_letter_code
_entity_poly.pdbx_strand_id
1 'polypeptide(L)'
;MSVHATEAESSHPTAAAELLAGLNPQQRQAVVHQGSPLLIVAGAGSGKTAVLTRRIAYLIAERGVGVGQILAITFTNKAAAEMRERVATLVGNRARYMWVSTFHSSCVRILRNQASLIEGLNSNFSIYDADDSRRLLQMIGRDMGLDIKRYSPRLLANAISNLKNELIDPHQAVSDLSDESDDLARTVASVFGEYQRRLRAANALDFDDLIGETVAVLQAFPQIAQYYRRRFRHVLVDEYQDTNHAQYMLVRELVGRGGSDSDEASDDVPPAELCVVGDADQSIYAFRGATIRNIEDFERDYPDATTILLEQNYRSTQNILSAANSVIARNSGRREKRLWTDAGEGELIAGYVADNEHDEARFVAQEIDALADRGDITYNDVAVFYRTNNSSRSLEEVFIRAGIPYKVVGGVRFYERKEIRDIVAYLRVLDNPGDAVSMRRILNTPRRGIGDRAEACVAVYAENTGATFADALQAAAAGKVPMLNTRAEKAIAGFVELLDELRGHLDDDLGELVEAVLERTGYRRELESSTDPQELARLDNLNELVSVAHEFSIDTLPSAAATSASAKLAPVFSAYTATQASARSPMPRRGVLRMRRMLTASPGLSSTRR
;
A
#
# COMPACT_ATOMS: atom_id res chain seq x y z
N MET A 1 4.14 -0.02 -75.83
CA MET A 1 3.54 -1.00 -74.87
C MET A 1 4.17 -0.78 -73.51
N SER A 2 3.51 0.03 -72.70
CA SER A 2 3.97 0.33 -71.34
C SER A 2 3.19 -0.59 -70.40
N VAL A 3 3.90 -1.37 -69.65
CA VAL A 3 3.34 -2.24 -68.60
C VAL A 3 3.41 -1.43 -67.30
N HIS A 4 2.25 -0.98 -66.82
CA HIS A 4 2.10 -0.46 -65.47
C HIS A 4 2.10 -1.63 -64.50
N ALA A 5 3.15 -1.79 -63.69
CA ALA A 5 3.14 -2.61 -62.52
C ALA A 5 2.51 -1.81 -61.39
N THR A 6 1.35 -2.26 -60.94
CA THR A 6 0.68 -1.80 -59.72
C THR A 6 1.44 -2.41 -58.53
N GLU A 7 2.24 -1.59 -57.86
CA GLU A 7 2.75 -1.94 -56.51
C GLU A 7 1.56 -2.00 -55.54
N ALA A 8 1.31 -3.19 -55.06
CA ALA A 8 0.44 -3.37 -53.89
C ALA A 8 1.17 -2.85 -52.66
N GLU A 9 0.80 -1.68 -52.19
CA GLU A 9 1.19 -1.20 -50.85
C GLU A 9 0.76 -2.23 -49.80
N SER A 10 1.72 -2.96 -49.29
CA SER A 10 1.57 -3.73 -48.05
C SER A 10 1.41 -2.74 -46.90
N SER A 11 0.19 -2.38 -46.57
CA SER A 11 -0.13 -1.59 -45.40
C SER A 11 0.25 -2.40 -44.15
N HIS A 12 1.45 -2.15 -43.60
CA HIS A 12 1.72 -2.53 -42.22
C HIS A 12 0.67 -1.86 -41.32
N PRO A 13 0.02 -2.61 -40.41
CA PRO A 13 -0.93 -2.01 -39.49
C PRO A 13 -0.22 -0.88 -38.72
N THR A 14 -0.87 0.29 -38.67
CA THR A 14 -0.35 1.39 -37.84
C THR A 14 -0.23 0.93 -36.40
N ALA A 15 0.75 1.43 -35.65
CA ALA A 15 0.92 1.07 -34.23
C ALA A 15 -0.38 1.21 -33.43
N ALA A 16 -1.22 2.20 -33.77
CA ALA A 16 -2.57 2.34 -33.22
C ALA A 16 -3.46 1.11 -33.47
N ALA A 17 -3.44 0.53 -34.65
CA ALA A 17 -4.27 -0.62 -34.97
C ALA A 17 -3.90 -1.85 -34.12
N GLU A 18 -2.62 -2.06 -33.86
CA GLU A 18 -2.12 -3.13 -33.00
C GLU A 18 -2.53 -2.90 -31.53
N LEU A 19 -2.42 -1.67 -31.02
CA LEU A 19 -2.82 -1.31 -29.66
C LEU A 19 -4.34 -1.50 -29.43
N LEU A 20 -5.15 -1.33 -30.46
CA LEU A 20 -6.62 -1.45 -30.40
C LEU A 20 -7.12 -2.86 -30.78
N ALA A 21 -6.25 -3.74 -31.24
CA ALA A 21 -6.61 -5.10 -31.61
C ALA A 21 -7.14 -5.91 -30.42
N GLY A 22 -8.22 -6.67 -30.62
CA GLY A 22 -8.82 -7.51 -29.59
C GLY A 22 -9.57 -6.78 -28.48
N LEU A 23 -9.75 -5.46 -28.59
CA LEU A 23 -10.64 -4.69 -27.72
C LEU A 23 -12.08 -4.70 -28.23
N ASN A 24 -13.04 -4.84 -27.33
CA ASN A 24 -14.46 -4.63 -27.67
C ASN A 24 -14.71 -3.12 -27.90
N PRO A 25 -15.91 -2.74 -28.47
CA PRO A 25 -16.20 -1.34 -28.80
C PRO A 25 -16.06 -0.38 -27.62
N GLN A 26 -16.52 -0.74 -26.42
CA GLN A 26 -16.49 0.08 -25.22
C GLN A 26 -15.05 0.24 -24.70
N GLN A 27 -14.27 -0.85 -24.67
CA GLN A 27 -12.86 -0.81 -24.32
C GLN A 27 -12.07 0.07 -25.29
N ARG A 28 -12.34 -0.05 -26.62
CA ARG A 28 -11.72 0.80 -27.64
C ARG A 28 -12.07 2.27 -27.42
N GLN A 29 -13.36 2.59 -27.20
CA GLN A 29 -13.80 3.94 -26.89
C GLN A 29 -13.06 4.52 -25.68
N ALA A 30 -12.89 3.75 -24.60
CA ALA A 30 -12.17 4.17 -23.39
C ALA A 30 -10.68 4.43 -23.66
N VAL A 31 -10.04 3.63 -24.51
CA VAL A 31 -8.62 3.80 -24.88
C VAL A 31 -8.38 5.08 -25.67
N VAL A 32 -9.23 5.39 -26.65
CA VAL A 32 -9.04 6.53 -27.57
C VAL A 32 -9.66 7.84 -27.07
N HIS A 33 -10.44 7.82 -26.00
CA HIS A 33 -11.13 9.00 -25.46
C HIS A 33 -10.18 10.17 -25.20
N GLN A 34 -10.63 11.40 -25.52
CA GLN A 34 -9.87 12.65 -25.39
C GLN A 34 -10.77 13.79 -24.87
N GLY A 35 -10.14 14.75 -24.21
CA GLY A 35 -10.75 16.01 -23.83
C GLY A 35 -11.37 15.97 -22.44
N SER A 36 -12.61 15.57 -22.30
CA SER A 36 -13.31 15.57 -21.01
C SER A 36 -12.74 14.52 -20.04
N PRO A 37 -12.93 14.70 -18.72
CA PRO A 37 -12.64 13.66 -17.75
C PRO A 37 -13.38 12.35 -18.09
N LEU A 38 -12.74 11.23 -17.84
CA LEU A 38 -13.26 9.90 -18.19
C LEU A 38 -13.48 9.06 -16.94
N LEU A 39 -14.71 8.62 -16.73
CA LEU A 39 -15.07 7.60 -15.74
C LEU A 39 -15.32 6.26 -16.45
N ILE A 40 -14.52 5.26 -16.15
CA ILE A 40 -14.72 3.90 -16.64
C ILE A 40 -15.31 3.05 -15.50
N VAL A 41 -16.59 2.73 -15.60
CA VAL A 41 -17.27 1.82 -14.68
C VAL A 41 -17.11 0.41 -15.22
N ALA A 42 -16.24 -0.36 -14.58
CA ALA A 42 -15.78 -1.62 -15.14
C ALA A 42 -15.97 -2.78 -14.16
N GLY A 43 -16.87 -3.68 -14.49
CA GLY A 43 -17.13 -4.87 -13.67
C GLY A 43 -15.93 -5.78 -13.46
N ALA A 44 -16.05 -6.72 -12.53
CA ALA A 44 -15.00 -7.72 -12.29
C ALA A 44 -14.71 -8.50 -13.59
N GLY A 45 -13.43 -8.65 -13.93
CA GLY A 45 -13.03 -9.42 -15.10
C GLY A 45 -13.32 -8.79 -16.46
N SER A 46 -13.77 -7.52 -16.51
CA SER A 46 -14.06 -6.78 -17.76
C SER A 46 -12.82 -6.20 -18.46
N GLY A 47 -11.63 -6.43 -17.92
CA GLY A 47 -10.38 -5.97 -18.52
C GLY A 47 -9.94 -4.55 -18.10
N LYS A 48 -10.37 -4.04 -16.94
CA LYS A 48 -9.97 -2.72 -16.38
C LYS A 48 -8.48 -2.38 -16.62
N THR A 49 -7.58 -3.22 -16.12
CA THR A 49 -6.14 -3.00 -16.25
C THR A 49 -5.65 -3.06 -17.70
N ALA A 50 -6.26 -3.90 -18.54
CA ALA A 50 -5.91 -3.97 -19.96
C ALA A 50 -6.28 -2.66 -20.69
N VAL A 51 -7.43 -2.09 -20.36
CA VAL A 51 -7.86 -0.80 -20.92
C VAL A 51 -6.93 0.32 -20.47
N LEU A 52 -6.60 0.40 -19.16
CA LEU A 52 -5.67 1.42 -18.65
C LEU A 52 -4.29 1.31 -19.29
N THR A 53 -3.70 0.12 -19.35
CA THR A 53 -2.37 -0.07 -19.94
C THR A 53 -2.34 0.26 -21.42
N ARG A 54 -3.39 -0.11 -22.17
CA ARG A 54 -3.51 0.25 -23.60
C ARG A 54 -3.80 1.73 -23.82
N ARG A 55 -4.57 2.39 -22.93
CA ARG A 55 -4.74 3.83 -22.95
C ARG A 55 -3.42 4.55 -22.76
N ILE A 56 -2.62 4.15 -21.77
CA ILE A 56 -1.29 4.71 -21.54
C ILE A 56 -0.42 4.51 -22.78
N ALA A 57 -0.38 3.31 -23.35
CA ALA A 57 0.38 3.02 -24.56
C ALA A 57 -0.08 3.87 -25.74
N TYR A 58 -1.39 4.08 -25.91
CA TYR A 58 -1.98 4.92 -26.94
C TYR A 58 -1.60 6.40 -26.76
N LEU A 59 -1.63 6.92 -25.53
CA LEU A 59 -1.17 8.28 -25.23
C LEU A 59 0.29 8.50 -25.66
N ILE A 60 1.16 7.51 -25.39
CA ILE A 60 2.59 7.60 -25.72
C ILE A 60 2.84 7.43 -27.22
N ALA A 61 2.26 6.39 -27.83
CA ALA A 61 2.57 6.00 -29.19
C ALA A 61 1.87 6.86 -30.24
N GLU A 62 0.57 7.17 -30.02
CA GLU A 62 -0.27 7.85 -31.02
C GLU A 62 -0.44 9.33 -30.75
N ARG A 63 -0.61 9.70 -29.47
CA ARG A 63 -0.76 11.11 -29.10
C ARG A 63 0.57 11.83 -28.82
N GLY A 64 1.69 11.11 -28.87
CA GLY A 64 3.03 11.69 -28.65
C GLY A 64 3.23 12.24 -27.24
N VAL A 65 2.46 11.77 -26.24
CA VAL A 65 2.57 12.22 -24.86
C VAL A 65 3.90 11.75 -24.26
N GLY A 66 4.65 12.67 -23.69
CA GLY A 66 5.90 12.33 -23.00
C GLY A 66 5.64 11.44 -21.78
N VAL A 67 6.43 10.39 -21.59
CA VAL A 67 6.27 9.44 -20.47
C VAL A 67 6.28 10.12 -19.09
N GLY A 68 7.01 11.22 -18.93
CA GLY A 68 7.05 12.02 -17.70
C GLY A 68 5.79 12.85 -17.44
N GLN A 69 4.90 12.99 -18.44
CA GLN A 69 3.64 13.71 -18.34
C GLN A 69 2.47 12.83 -17.87
N ILE A 70 2.73 11.53 -17.67
CA ILE A 70 1.73 10.56 -17.26
C ILE A 70 1.95 10.19 -15.80
N LEU A 71 0.92 10.36 -14.98
CA LEU A 71 0.82 9.85 -13.62
C LEU A 71 -0.24 8.75 -13.59
N ALA A 72 0.16 7.52 -13.27
CA ALA A 72 -0.75 6.42 -13.08
C ALA A 72 -0.71 5.94 -11.63
N ILE A 73 -1.85 6.00 -10.97
CA ILE A 73 -2.00 5.64 -9.55
C ILE A 73 -2.76 4.32 -9.45
N THR A 74 -2.21 3.39 -8.68
CA THR A 74 -2.85 2.11 -8.37
C THR A 74 -2.95 1.93 -6.87
N PHE A 75 -3.73 0.95 -6.43
CA PHE A 75 -3.91 0.71 -5.00
C PHE A 75 -2.72 -0.03 -4.37
N THR A 76 -1.93 -0.78 -5.14
CA THR A 76 -0.84 -1.60 -4.63
C THR A 76 0.43 -1.48 -5.46
N ASN A 77 1.59 -1.61 -4.80
CA ASN A 77 2.87 -1.59 -5.50
C ASN A 77 3.02 -2.75 -6.49
N LYS A 78 2.44 -3.91 -6.19
CA LYS A 78 2.40 -5.03 -7.13
C LYS A 78 1.61 -4.66 -8.39
N ALA A 79 0.43 -4.04 -8.24
CA ALA A 79 -0.35 -3.57 -9.39
C ALA A 79 0.41 -2.48 -10.17
N ALA A 80 1.13 -1.59 -9.48
CA ALA A 80 1.97 -0.58 -10.13
C ALA A 80 3.12 -1.21 -10.92
N ALA A 81 3.81 -2.20 -10.37
CA ALA A 81 4.87 -2.92 -11.07
C ALA A 81 4.32 -3.68 -12.29
N GLU A 82 3.21 -4.42 -12.13
CA GLU A 82 2.54 -5.14 -13.21
C GLU A 82 2.03 -4.20 -14.31
N MET A 83 1.48 -3.05 -13.96
CA MET A 83 1.06 -2.02 -14.92
C MET A 83 2.26 -1.50 -15.71
N ARG A 84 3.38 -1.19 -15.05
CA ARG A 84 4.61 -0.72 -15.69
C ARG A 84 5.18 -1.76 -16.65
N GLU A 85 5.25 -3.03 -16.24
CA GLU A 85 5.70 -4.14 -17.09
C GLU A 85 4.83 -4.31 -18.34
N ARG A 86 3.50 -4.29 -18.16
CA ARG A 86 2.55 -4.40 -19.28
C ARG A 86 2.66 -3.23 -20.26
N VAL A 87 2.83 -2.00 -19.76
CA VAL A 87 3.06 -0.85 -20.62
C VAL A 87 4.42 -0.97 -21.32
N ALA A 88 5.46 -1.42 -20.63
CA ALA A 88 6.78 -1.64 -21.23
C ALA A 88 6.75 -2.67 -22.38
N THR A 89 5.92 -3.69 -22.26
CA THR A 89 5.70 -4.68 -23.34
C THR A 89 5.10 -4.03 -24.59
N LEU A 90 4.27 -2.98 -24.42
CA LEU A 90 3.56 -2.31 -25.53
C LEU A 90 4.37 -1.18 -26.17
N VAL A 91 5.15 -0.41 -25.38
CA VAL A 91 5.86 0.80 -25.86
C VAL A 91 7.36 0.79 -25.62
N GLY A 92 7.90 -0.33 -25.14
CA GLY A 92 9.32 -0.55 -24.89
C GLY A 92 9.81 0.10 -23.57
N ASN A 93 11.12 0.09 -23.39
CA ASN A 93 11.80 0.51 -22.14
C ASN A 93 11.54 1.95 -21.70
N ARG A 94 10.95 2.80 -22.54
CA ARG A 94 10.56 4.17 -22.16
C ARG A 94 9.59 4.18 -20.99
N ALA A 95 8.74 3.15 -20.84
CA ALA A 95 7.76 3.01 -19.76
C ALA A 95 8.38 3.04 -18.35
N ARG A 96 9.66 2.67 -18.19
CA ARG A 96 10.35 2.70 -16.88
C ARG A 96 10.49 4.10 -16.29
N TYR A 97 10.44 5.14 -17.11
CA TYR A 97 10.52 6.54 -16.68
C TYR A 97 9.14 7.14 -16.32
N MET A 98 8.06 6.39 -16.50
CA MET A 98 6.74 6.82 -16.12
C MET A 98 6.59 6.86 -14.59
N TRP A 99 5.75 7.77 -14.13
CA TRP A 99 5.35 7.78 -12.73
C TRP A 99 4.14 6.87 -12.52
N VAL A 100 4.42 5.58 -12.28
CA VAL A 100 3.40 4.57 -11.92
C VAL A 100 3.67 4.14 -10.49
N SER A 101 2.75 4.41 -9.57
CA SER A 101 2.94 4.16 -8.14
C SER A 101 1.60 4.06 -7.40
N THR A 102 1.66 3.76 -6.10
CA THR A 102 0.50 3.91 -5.21
C THR A 102 0.34 5.37 -4.79
N PHE A 103 -0.82 5.73 -4.22
CA PHE A 103 -1.06 7.03 -3.60
C PHE A 103 0.08 7.40 -2.64
N HIS A 104 0.32 6.56 -1.65
CA HIS A 104 1.36 6.79 -0.64
C HIS A 104 2.76 6.96 -1.24
N SER A 105 3.14 6.11 -2.20
CA SER A 105 4.46 6.22 -2.84
C SER A 105 4.61 7.52 -3.62
N SER A 106 3.55 8.00 -4.28
CA SER A 106 3.55 9.31 -4.93
C SER A 106 3.72 10.43 -3.90
N CYS A 107 2.98 10.38 -2.80
CA CYS A 107 3.05 11.38 -1.72
C CYS A 107 4.45 11.41 -1.07
N VAL A 108 5.03 10.27 -0.74
CA VAL A 108 6.40 10.19 -0.21
C VAL A 108 7.37 10.91 -1.13
N ARG A 109 7.30 10.65 -2.45
CA ARG A 109 8.19 11.28 -3.41
C ARG A 109 7.98 12.79 -3.53
N ILE A 110 6.74 13.27 -3.45
CA ILE A 110 6.42 14.70 -3.42
C ILE A 110 6.96 15.31 -2.12
N LEU A 111 6.63 14.74 -0.96
CA LEU A 111 7.03 15.26 0.34
C LEU A 111 8.54 15.27 0.56
N ARG A 112 9.28 14.24 0.09
CA ARG A 112 10.76 14.23 0.14
C ARG A 112 11.36 15.44 -0.58
N ASN A 113 10.75 15.87 -1.70
CA ASN A 113 11.20 17.02 -2.45
C ASN A 113 10.75 18.36 -1.84
N GLN A 114 9.68 18.37 -1.05
CA GLN A 114 9.04 19.57 -0.51
C GLN A 114 9.09 19.66 1.02
N ALA A 115 9.86 18.78 1.69
CA ALA A 115 9.88 18.69 3.15
C ALA A 115 10.19 20.01 3.85
N SER A 116 11.04 20.85 3.26
CA SER A 116 11.40 22.18 3.79
C SER A 116 10.23 23.18 3.87
N LEU A 117 9.11 22.90 3.22
CA LEU A 117 7.90 23.71 3.28
C LEU A 117 7.00 23.34 4.48
N ILE A 118 7.31 22.22 5.14
CA ILE A 118 6.52 21.72 6.26
C ILE A 118 7.33 21.96 7.54
N GLU A 119 6.77 22.73 8.47
CA GLU A 119 7.44 23.05 9.73
C GLU A 119 7.79 21.77 10.52
N GLY A 120 9.02 21.67 10.98
CA GLY A 120 9.51 20.52 11.76
C GLY A 120 9.74 19.23 10.96
N LEU A 121 9.69 19.28 9.61
CA LEU A 121 9.93 18.12 8.76
C LEU A 121 11.18 18.29 7.90
N ASN A 122 12.02 17.28 7.88
CA ASN A 122 13.19 17.17 6.99
C ASN A 122 12.98 16.09 5.95
N SER A 123 13.76 16.12 4.86
CA SER A 123 13.63 15.16 3.76
C SER A 123 13.89 13.70 4.14
N ASN A 124 14.59 13.43 5.25
CA ASN A 124 14.86 12.10 5.80
C ASN A 124 13.83 11.64 6.85
N PHE A 125 12.60 12.18 6.81
CA PHE A 125 11.55 11.80 7.75
C PHE A 125 11.29 10.29 7.78
N SER A 126 11.04 9.75 8.98
CA SER A 126 10.61 8.37 9.19
C SER A 126 9.13 8.20 8.84
N ILE A 127 8.76 7.02 8.37
CA ILE A 127 7.35 6.67 8.12
C ILE A 127 6.95 5.63 9.15
N TYR A 128 6.03 5.99 10.06
CA TYR A 128 5.54 5.10 11.09
C TYR A 128 4.48 4.16 10.54
N ASP A 129 4.66 2.88 10.82
CA ASP A 129 3.64 1.87 10.53
C ASP A 129 2.55 1.83 11.62
N ALA A 130 1.55 0.97 11.44
CA ALA A 130 0.45 0.84 12.39
C ALA A 130 0.90 0.38 13.79
N ASP A 131 2.03 -0.34 13.91
CA ASP A 131 2.56 -0.74 15.21
C ASP A 131 3.35 0.39 15.87
N ASP A 132 4.13 1.14 15.08
CA ASP A 132 4.85 2.33 15.54
C ASP A 132 3.85 3.38 16.04
N SER A 133 2.79 3.65 15.26
CA SER A 133 1.69 4.54 15.64
C SER A 133 0.99 4.10 16.93
N ARG A 134 0.69 2.82 17.06
CA ARG A 134 0.08 2.27 18.30
C ARG A 134 1.00 2.38 19.52
N ARG A 135 2.31 2.17 19.34
CA ARG A 135 3.29 2.35 20.42
C ARG A 135 3.38 3.81 20.85
N LEU A 136 3.41 4.73 19.89
CA LEU A 136 3.40 6.16 20.19
C LEU A 136 2.13 6.56 20.95
N LEU A 137 0.96 6.12 20.50
CA LEU A 137 -0.32 6.36 21.18
C LEU A 137 -0.39 5.72 22.56
N GLN A 138 0.22 4.55 22.75
CA GLN A 138 0.32 3.92 24.07
C GLN A 138 1.18 4.75 25.03
N MET A 139 2.26 5.34 24.55
CA MET A 139 3.09 6.25 25.34
C MET A 139 2.31 7.51 25.71
N ILE A 140 1.67 8.16 24.73
CA ILE A 140 0.83 9.34 24.95
C ILE A 140 -0.28 9.04 25.98
N GLY A 141 -0.98 7.93 25.84
CA GLY A 141 -2.04 7.55 26.78
C GLY A 141 -1.54 7.38 28.22
N ARG A 142 -0.33 6.85 28.41
CA ARG A 142 0.31 6.76 29.74
C ARG A 142 0.67 8.13 30.29
N ASP A 143 1.30 8.98 29.47
CA ASP A 143 1.77 10.30 29.87
C ASP A 143 0.58 11.24 30.21
N MET A 144 -0.52 11.10 29.48
CA MET A 144 -1.78 11.83 29.75
C MET A 144 -2.63 11.19 30.86
N GLY A 145 -2.20 10.08 31.46
CA GLY A 145 -2.93 9.39 32.55
C GLY A 145 -4.25 8.77 32.10
N LEU A 146 -4.39 8.41 30.82
CA LEU A 146 -5.64 7.82 30.30
C LEU A 146 -5.84 6.39 30.76
N ASP A 147 -7.10 6.02 31.02
CA ASP A 147 -7.48 4.62 31.25
C ASP A 147 -7.33 3.81 29.94
N ILE A 148 -6.28 3.01 29.84
CA ILE A 148 -5.94 2.18 28.68
C ILE A 148 -7.05 1.16 28.36
N LYS A 149 -7.87 0.74 29.33
CA LYS A 149 -8.99 -0.17 29.09
C LYS A 149 -10.11 0.54 28.33
N ARG A 150 -10.35 1.81 28.63
CA ARG A 150 -11.37 2.65 28.01
C ARG A 150 -10.86 3.25 26.68
N TYR A 151 -9.62 3.74 26.67
CA TYR A 151 -8.98 4.40 25.53
C TYR A 151 -7.79 3.58 25.03
N SER A 152 -8.10 2.42 24.43
CA SER A 152 -7.05 1.55 23.90
C SER A 152 -6.30 2.25 22.75
N PRO A 153 -4.97 2.00 22.59
CA PRO A 153 -4.21 2.56 21.48
C PRO A 153 -4.78 2.25 20.10
N ARG A 154 -5.47 1.10 19.96
CA ARG A 154 -6.16 0.72 18.72
C ARG A 154 -7.39 1.61 18.46
N LEU A 155 -8.18 1.89 19.50
CA LEU A 155 -9.35 2.76 19.40
C LEU A 155 -8.92 4.17 18.99
N LEU A 156 -7.92 4.72 19.69
CA LEU A 156 -7.37 6.04 19.40
C LEU A 156 -6.79 6.12 17.99
N ALA A 157 -6.00 5.12 17.58
CA ALA A 157 -5.44 5.07 16.22
C ALA A 157 -6.53 5.08 15.14
N ASN A 158 -7.58 4.29 15.30
CA ASN A 158 -8.68 4.26 14.34
C ASN A 158 -9.45 5.59 14.29
N ALA A 159 -9.71 6.21 15.44
CA ALA A 159 -10.42 7.49 15.50
C ALA A 159 -9.60 8.61 14.86
N ILE A 160 -8.30 8.70 15.15
CA ILE A 160 -7.39 9.69 14.54
C ILE A 160 -7.26 9.45 13.04
N SER A 161 -7.12 8.20 12.61
CA SER A 161 -7.05 7.85 11.18
C SER A 161 -8.32 8.30 10.43
N ASN A 162 -9.50 8.15 11.02
CA ASN A 162 -10.74 8.64 10.42
C ASN A 162 -10.73 10.16 10.26
N LEU A 163 -10.28 10.93 11.25
CA LEU A 163 -10.15 12.39 11.16
C LEU A 163 -9.17 12.78 10.03
N LYS A 164 -7.99 12.15 9.97
CA LYS A 164 -7.00 12.39 8.92
C LYS A 164 -7.52 12.06 7.51
N ASN A 165 -8.28 10.97 7.36
CA ASN A 165 -8.89 10.59 6.09
C ASN A 165 -9.92 11.60 5.58
N GLU A 166 -10.54 12.35 6.48
CA GLU A 166 -11.44 13.48 6.17
C GLU A 166 -10.69 14.83 6.11
N LEU A 167 -9.34 14.83 6.18
CA LEU A 167 -8.48 16.01 6.21
C LEU A 167 -8.76 16.96 7.37
N ILE A 168 -9.27 16.44 8.47
CA ILE A 168 -9.47 17.21 9.72
C ILE A 168 -8.15 17.24 10.47
N ASP A 169 -7.62 18.44 10.70
CA ASP A 169 -6.42 18.65 11.49
C ASP A 169 -6.73 18.71 13.01
N PRO A 170 -5.70 18.66 13.90
CA PRO A 170 -5.92 18.68 15.34
C PRO A 170 -6.64 19.93 15.86
N HIS A 171 -6.44 21.10 15.24
CA HIS A 171 -7.09 22.35 15.65
C HIS A 171 -8.57 22.31 15.28
N GLN A 172 -8.88 21.86 14.08
CA GLN A 172 -10.25 21.68 13.64
C GLN A 172 -10.97 20.62 14.47
N ALA A 173 -10.31 19.50 14.78
CA ALA A 173 -10.89 18.47 15.65
C ALA A 173 -11.26 18.99 17.04
N VAL A 174 -10.53 19.96 17.57
CA VAL A 174 -10.88 20.66 18.82
C VAL A 174 -12.00 21.67 18.61
N SER A 175 -11.97 22.44 17.51
CA SER A 175 -12.97 23.48 17.22
C SER A 175 -14.36 22.89 16.91
N ASP A 176 -14.40 21.67 16.36
CA ASP A 176 -15.64 20.96 16.04
C ASP A 176 -16.33 20.35 17.29
N LEU A 177 -15.66 20.40 18.47
CA LEU A 177 -16.27 19.95 19.71
C LEU A 177 -17.39 20.89 20.14
N SER A 178 -18.53 20.32 20.48
CA SER A 178 -19.68 20.98 21.08
C SER A 178 -19.85 20.55 22.54
N ASP A 179 -20.77 21.22 23.26
CA ASP A 179 -21.14 20.83 24.61
C ASP A 179 -21.76 19.42 24.66
N GLU A 180 -22.36 18.97 23.54
CA GLU A 180 -22.95 17.65 23.37
C GLU A 180 -21.92 16.57 22.98
N SER A 181 -20.67 16.97 22.64
CA SER A 181 -19.63 16.00 22.28
C SER A 181 -19.34 15.04 23.44
N ASP A 182 -19.25 13.76 23.12
CA ASP A 182 -18.97 12.75 24.11
C ASP A 182 -17.50 12.81 24.61
N ASP A 183 -17.24 12.15 25.72
CA ASP A 183 -15.92 12.12 26.33
C ASP A 183 -14.85 11.47 25.44
N LEU A 184 -15.25 10.56 24.55
CA LEU A 184 -14.36 9.95 23.58
C LEU A 184 -13.89 10.97 22.55
N ALA A 185 -14.80 11.77 21.98
CA ALA A 185 -14.45 12.79 20.98
C ALA A 185 -13.47 13.82 21.56
N ARG A 186 -13.73 14.29 22.80
CA ARG A 186 -12.82 15.23 23.51
C ARG A 186 -11.44 14.61 23.76
N THR A 187 -11.40 13.37 24.20
CA THR A 187 -10.14 12.65 24.45
C THR A 187 -9.37 12.44 23.14
N VAL A 188 -10.06 12.03 22.07
CA VAL A 188 -9.45 11.82 20.74
C VAL A 188 -8.85 13.13 20.21
N ALA A 189 -9.57 14.27 20.27
CA ALA A 189 -9.06 15.55 19.82
C ALA A 189 -7.79 15.98 20.59
N SER A 190 -7.78 15.81 21.92
CA SER A 190 -6.63 16.13 22.76
C SER A 190 -5.43 15.21 22.45
N VAL A 191 -5.65 13.90 22.33
CA VAL A 191 -4.61 12.92 21.98
C VAL A 191 -4.07 13.16 20.58
N PHE A 192 -4.93 13.56 19.64
CA PHE A 192 -4.54 13.84 18.26
C PHE A 192 -3.53 14.99 18.19
N GLY A 193 -3.76 16.08 18.93
CA GLY A 193 -2.80 17.19 19.01
C GLY A 193 -1.43 16.74 19.52
N GLU A 194 -1.40 15.98 20.62
CA GLU A 194 -0.14 15.48 21.18
C GLU A 194 0.53 14.44 20.25
N TYR A 195 -0.25 13.61 19.55
CA TYR A 195 0.24 12.64 18.58
C TYR A 195 0.95 13.34 17.41
N GLN A 196 0.35 14.37 16.80
CA GLN A 196 0.98 15.13 15.72
C GLN A 196 2.23 15.87 16.20
N ARG A 197 2.18 16.47 17.39
CA ARG A 197 3.33 17.14 17.98
C ARG A 197 4.52 16.18 18.14
N ARG A 198 4.29 14.94 18.63
CA ARG A 198 5.36 13.93 18.80
C ARG A 198 5.85 13.39 17.49
N LEU A 199 4.99 13.19 16.49
CA LEU A 199 5.43 12.82 15.14
C LEU A 199 6.36 13.89 14.55
N ARG A 200 6.01 15.17 14.66
CA ARG A 200 6.87 16.28 14.21
C ARG A 200 8.21 16.31 14.95
N ALA A 201 8.18 16.18 16.26
CA ALA A 201 9.40 16.17 17.08
C ALA A 201 10.34 14.97 16.73
N ALA A 202 9.77 13.87 16.26
CA ALA A 202 10.52 12.69 15.79
C ALA A 202 10.93 12.77 14.32
N ASN A 203 10.66 13.88 13.61
CA ASN A 203 10.78 13.96 12.16
C ASN A 203 10.13 12.74 11.48
N ALA A 204 8.87 12.48 11.82
CA ALA A 204 8.12 11.31 11.37
C ALA A 204 6.72 11.69 10.87
N LEU A 205 6.21 10.88 9.94
CA LEU A 205 4.84 10.90 9.44
C LEU A 205 4.25 9.50 9.55
N ASP A 206 2.96 9.38 9.81
CA ASP A 206 2.26 8.11 9.61
C ASP A 206 1.72 7.98 8.16
N PHE A 207 1.04 6.88 7.87
CA PHE A 207 0.54 6.65 6.51
C PHE A 207 -0.53 7.67 6.08
N ASP A 208 -1.39 8.09 7.00
CA ASP A 208 -2.46 9.03 6.71
C ASP A 208 -1.88 10.43 6.49
N ASP A 209 -0.84 10.80 7.25
CA ASP A 209 -0.10 12.06 7.07
C ASP A 209 0.52 12.18 5.68
N LEU A 210 1.00 11.09 5.08
CA LEU A 210 1.60 11.16 3.75
C LEU A 210 0.64 11.79 2.73
N ILE A 211 -0.63 11.45 2.81
CA ILE A 211 -1.65 11.98 1.91
C ILE A 211 -2.08 13.38 2.37
N GLY A 212 -2.44 13.52 3.64
CA GLY A 212 -2.92 14.79 4.20
C GLY A 212 -1.92 15.93 4.04
N GLU A 213 -0.66 15.72 4.38
CA GLU A 213 0.41 16.73 4.23
C GLU A 213 0.69 17.06 2.77
N THR A 214 0.60 16.08 1.86
CA THR A 214 0.75 16.36 0.41
C THR A 214 -0.38 17.27 -0.06
N VAL A 215 -1.63 16.99 0.33
CA VAL A 215 -2.78 17.85 0.00
C VAL A 215 -2.57 19.26 0.59
N ALA A 216 -2.18 19.36 1.86
CA ALA A 216 -1.94 20.64 2.53
C ALA A 216 -0.84 21.45 1.83
N VAL A 217 0.27 20.83 1.42
CA VAL A 217 1.34 21.52 0.66
C VAL A 217 0.83 21.99 -0.70
N LEU A 218 0.07 21.18 -1.44
CA LEU A 218 -0.46 21.57 -2.74
C LEU A 218 -1.47 22.73 -2.62
N GLN A 219 -2.25 22.79 -1.54
CA GLN A 219 -3.20 23.87 -1.28
C GLN A 219 -2.53 25.15 -0.76
N ALA A 220 -1.56 25.02 0.14
CA ALA A 220 -0.87 26.17 0.73
C ALA A 220 0.13 26.84 -0.23
N PHE A 221 0.68 26.09 -1.19
CA PHE A 221 1.72 26.57 -2.11
C PHE A 221 1.30 26.40 -3.58
N PRO A 222 0.53 27.33 -4.15
CA PRO A 222 0.02 27.25 -5.52
C PRO A 222 1.10 27.00 -6.58
N GLN A 223 2.31 27.55 -6.41
CA GLN A 223 3.44 27.34 -7.32
C GLN A 223 3.89 25.86 -7.37
N ILE A 224 3.76 25.13 -6.26
CA ILE A 224 4.07 23.70 -6.19
C ILE A 224 2.96 22.89 -6.88
N ALA A 225 1.70 23.23 -6.64
CA ALA A 225 0.58 22.61 -7.34
C ALA A 225 0.71 22.81 -8.86
N GLN A 226 0.98 24.04 -9.32
CA GLN A 226 1.20 24.35 -10.74
C GLN A 226 2.38 23.56 -11.33
N TYR A 227 3.49 23.42 -10.57
CA TYR A 227 4.62 22.61 -11.03
C TYR A 227 4.20 21.17 -11.35
N TYR A 228 3.44 20.53 -10.45
CA TYR A 228 2.97 19.16 -10.67
C TYR A 228 1.88 19.08 -11.73
N ARG A 229 0.98 20.06 -11.88
CA ARG A 229 -0.03 20.16 -12.95
C ARG A 229 0.62 20.34 -14.34
N ARG A 230 1.67 21.14 -14.45
CA ARG A 230 2.46 21.25 -15.71
C ARG A 230 3.17 19.93 -16.04
N ARG A 231 3.64 19.24 -15.02
CA ARG A 231 4.31 17.94 -15.17
C ARG A 231 3.35 16.83 -15.58
N PHE A 232 2.24 16.69 -14.87
CA PHE A 232 1.28 15.60 -15.07
C PHE A 232 0.09 16.09 -15.89
N ARG A 233 0.16 15.89 -17.20
CA ARG A 233 -0.91 16.28 -18.13
C ARG A 233 -1.98 15.19 -18.30
N HIS A 234 -1.67 13.95 -17.87
CA HIS A 234 -2.56 12.80 -17.89
C HIS A 234 -2.46 12.09 -16.54
N VAL A 235 -3.57 12.09 -15.80
CA VAL A 235 -3.70 11.43 -14.50
C VAL A 235 -4.66 10.27 -14.64
N LEU A 236 -4.19 9.05 -14.34
CA LEU A 236 -4.98 7.84 -14.40
C LEU A 236 -5.04 7.19 -13.02
N VAL A 237 -6.24 6.83 -12.54
CA VAL A 237 -6.43 6.22 -11.23
C VAL A 237 -7.17 4.90 -11.38
N ASP A 238 -6.56 3.80 -10.92
CA ASP A 238 -7.18 2.46 -10.88
C ASP A 238 -7.84 2.20 -9.52
N GLU A 239 -8.85 1.35 -9.50
CA GLU A 239 -9.63 0.97 -8.31
C GLU A 239 -10.18 2.18 -7.54
N TYR A 240 -10.75 3.14 -8.26
CA TYR A 240 -11.18 4.42 -7.71
C TYR A 240 -12.26 4.31 -6.62
N GLN A 241 -13.06 3.24 -6.61
CA GLN A 241 -14.05 2.96 -5.56
C GLN A 241 -13.44 2.71 -4.18
N ASP A 242 -12.16 2.40 -4.10
CA ASP A 242 -11.46 2.12 -2.84
C ASP A 242 -10.73 3.35 -2.27
N THR A 243 -10.93 4.52 -2.89
CA THR A 243 -10.35 5.78 -2.43
C THR A 243 -11.13 6.38 -1.26
N ASN A 244 -10.42 7.08 -0.34
CA ASN A 244 -11.00 7.90 0.70
C ASN A 244 -11.04 9.39 0.30
N HIS A 245 -11.62 10.25 1.14
CA HIS A 245 -11.74 11.69 0.85
C HIS A 245 -10.38 12.37 0.64
N ALA A 246 -9.38 12.09 1.47
CA ALA A 246 -8.04 12.67 1.32
C ALA A 246 -7.38 12.30 -0.03
N GLN A 247 -7.55 11.06 -0.49
CA GLN A 247 -7.05 10.60 -1.80
C GLN A 247 -7.80 11.25 -2.95
N TYR A 248 -9.11 11.43 -2.81
CA TYR A 248 -9.92 12.19 -3.76
C TYR A 248 -9.41 13.63 -3.89
N MET A 249 -9.20 14.31 -2.77
CA MET A 249 -8.67 15.68 -2.75
C MET A 249 -7.27 15.78 -3.37
N LEU A 250 -6.40 14.80 -3.11
CA LEU A 250 -5.08 14.73 -3.74
C LEU A 250 -5.18 14.66 -5.27
N VAL A 251 -6.04 13.80 -5.80
CA VAL A 251 -6.26 13.71 -7.26
C VAL A 251 -6.76 15.04 -7.80
N ARG A 252 -7.72 15.67 -7.13
CA ARG A 252 -8.29 16.96 -7.52
C ARG A 252 -7.25 18.09 -7.55
N GLU A 253 -6.35 18.14 -6.55
CA GLU A 253 -5.26 19.13 -6.52
C GLU A 253 -4.22 18.91 -7.63
N LEU A 254 -3.93 17.66 -7.97
CA LEU A 254 -3.00 17.31 -9.06
C LEU A 254 -3.58 17.55 -10.45
N VAL A 255 -4.88 17.37 -10.63
CA VAL A 255 -5.57 17.59 -11.91
C VAL A 255 -5.80 19.08 -12.17
N GLY A 256 -6.17 19.83 -11.14
CA GLY A 256 -6.62 21.22 -11.23
C GLY A 256 -8.13 21.33 -11.47
N ARG A 257 -8.67 22.50 -11.16
CA ARG A 257 -10.11 22.79 -11.36
C ARG A 257 -10.35 23.24 -12.81
N GLY A 258 -11.27 22.58 -13.50
CA GLY A 258 -11.82 23.06 -14.73
C GLY A 258 -13.16 23.74 -14.41
N GLY A 259 -13.26 25.05 -14.53
CA GLY A 259 -14.54 25.71 -14.34
C GLY A 259 -14.46 27.22 -14.11
N SER A 260 -15.49 27.91 -14.55
CA SER A 260 -15.66 29.35 -14.68
C SER A 260 -16.00 30.10 -13.38
N ASP A 261 -15.85 29.50 -12.20
CA ASP A 261 -16.33 30.07 -10.94
C ASP A 261 -15.22 30.59 -9.99
N SER A 262 -14.04 30.95 -10.52
CA SER A 262 -13.04 31.55 -9.66
C SER A 262 -12.70 32.97 -10.07
N ASP A 263 -13.17 33.92 -9.30
CA ASP A 263 -12.62 35.29 -9.15
C ASP A 263 -11.22 35.27 -8.47
N GLU A 264 -10.64 34.11 -8.20
CA GLU A 264 -9.32 33.96 -7.66
C GLU A 264 -8.36 33.50 -8.78
N ALA A 265 -7.33 34.31 -8.98
CA ALA A 265 -6.21 34.24 -9.92
C ALA A 265 -6.19 33.02 -10.85
N SER A 266 -6.51 33.26 -12.12
CA SER A 266 -6.53 32.25 -13.18
C SER A 266 -5.29 31.35 -13.10
N ASP A 267 -5.51 30.07 -12.83
CA ASP A 267 -4.45 29.07 -12.89
C ASP A 267 -3.98 29.03 -14.36
N ASP A 268 -2.77 29.52 -14.65
CA ASP A 268 -2.21 29.56 -16.02
C ASP A 268 -2.05 28.15 -16.64
N VAL A 269 -2.33 27.11 -15.86
CA VAL A 269 -2.18 25.70 -16.28
C VAL A 269 -3.57 25.08 -16.48
N PRO A 270 -3.96 24.74 -17.71
CA PRO A 270 -5.23 24.06 -17.94
C PRO A 270 -5.28 22.73 -17.19
N PRO A 271 -6.46 22.24 -16.77
CA PRO A 271 -6.60 20.97 -16.08
C PRO A 271 -5.96 19.81 -16.83
N ALA A 272 -5.45 18.82 -16.12
CA ALA A 272 -4.95 17.59 -16.70
C ALA A 272 -6.12 16.71 -17.18
N GLU A 273 -5.91 15.91 -18.23
CA GLU A 273 -6.87 14.87 -18.61
C GLU A 273 -6.93 13.79 -17.50
N LEU A 274 -8.08 13.67 -16.86
CA LEU A 274 -8.33 12.71 -15.79
C LEU A 274 -9.04 11.46 -16.33
N CYS A 275 -8.54 10.28 -15.99
CA CYS A 275 -9.18 9.01 -16.26
C CYS A 275 -9.24 8.18 -14.98
N VAL A 276 -10.43 7.94 -14.46
CA VAL A 276 -10.63 7.08 -13.30
C VAL A 276 -11.32 5.78 -13.71
N VAL A 277 -10.88 4.67 -13.13
CA VAL A 277 -11.46 3.35 -13.36
C VAL A 277 -11.86 2.74 -12.04
N GLY A 278 -13.11 2.32 -11.95
CA GLY A 278 -13.63 1.76 -10.70
C GLY A 278 -14.85 0.88 -10.90
N ASP A 279 -15.25 0.26 -9.82
CA ASP A 279 -16.45 -0.55 -9.71
C ASP A 279 -17.04 -0.42 -8.30
N ALA A 280 -18.10 0.37 -8.15
CA ALA A 280 -18.79 0.54 -6.89
C ALA A 280 -19.23 -0.79 -6.24
N ASP A 281 -19.56 -1.81 -7.07
CA ASP A 281 -19.92 -3.14 -6.60
C ASP A 281 -18.73 -3.91 -5.99
N GLN A 282 -17.49 -3.45 -6.21
CA GLN A 282 -16.26 -4.00 -5.64
C GLN A 282 -15.69 -3.16 -4.49
N SER A 283 -16.41 -2.16 -3.99
CA SER A 283 -16.02 -1.35 -2.84
C SER A 283 -16.10 -2.18 -1.57
N ILE A 284 -14.98 -2.75 -1.14
CA ILE A 284 -14.88 -3.63 0.03
C ILE A 284 -13.96 -3.06 1.13
N TYR A 285 -13.52 -1.82 0.98
CA TYR A 285 -12.60 -1.15 1.90
C TYR A 285 -13.27 -0.02 2.72
N ALA A 286 -14.59 -0.03 2.87
CA ALA A 286 -15.31 0.97 3.68
C ALA A 286 -14.78 1.04 5.14
N PHE A 287 -14.37 -0.08 5.72
CA PHE A 287 -13.75 -0.13 7.05
C PHE A 287 -12.37 0.59 7.14
N ARG A 288 -11.91 1.18 6.05
CA ARG A 288 -10.67 1.96 5.92
C ARG A 288 -10.91 3.36 5.41
N GLY A 289 -12.13 3.86 5.53
CA GLY A 289 -12.51 5.16 5.05
C GLY A 289 -12.76 5.24 3.53
N ALA A 290 -12.68 4.13 2.79
CA ALA A 290 -13.12 4.13 1.40
C ALA A 290 -14.62 4.46 1.33
N THR A 291 -14.97 5.32 0.41
CA THR A 291 -16.36 5.78 0.26
C THR A 291 -16.81 5.77 -1.20
N ILE A 292 -17.97 5.21 -1.44
CA ILE A 292 -18.63 5.24 -2.76
C ILE A 292 -18.95 6.69 -3.17
N ARG A 293 -19.09 7.61 -2.18
CA ARG A 293 -19.31 9.04 -2.43
C ARG A 293 -18.29 9.63 -3.39
N ASN A 294 -17.05 9.14 -3.42
CA ASN A 294 -16.02 9.65 -4.33
C ASN A 294 -16.41 9.47 -5.82
N ILE A 295 -17.22 8.46 -6.19
CA ILE A 295 -17.74 8.31 -7.54
C ILE A 295 -18.88 9.30 -7.80
N GLU A 296 -19.74 9.54 -6.80
CA GLU A 296 -20.82 10.54 -6.87
C GLU A 296 -20.23 11.96 -6.90
N ASP A 297 -19.24 12.24 -6.06
CA ASP A 297 -18.51 13.50 -6.02
C ASP A 297 -17.77 13.77 -7.34
N PHE A 298 -17.20 12.73 -7.98
CA PHE A 298 -16.57 12.84 -9.29
C PHE A 298 -17.56 13.35 -10.34
N GLU A 299 -18.76 12.80 -10.39
CA GLU A 299 -19.78 13.22 -11.37
C GLU A 299 -20.31 14.63 -11.10
N ARG A 300 -20.38 15.04 -9.84
CA ARG A 300 -20.74 16.40 -9.46
C ARG A 300 -19.64 17.41 -9.81
N ASP A 301 -18.39 17.08 -9.51
CA ASP A 301 -17.25 17.97 -9.72
C ASP A 301 -16.79 18.02 -11.20
N TYR A 302 -17.12 16.99 -11.97
CA TYR A 302 -16.82 16.89 -13.40
C TYR A 302 -18.12 16.60 -14.22
N PRO A 303 -19.04 17.59 -14.35
CA PRO A 303 -20.34 17.36 -15.00
C PRO A 303 -20.23 17.10 -16.50
N ASP A 304 -19.11 17.44 -17.13
CA ASP A 304 -18.77 17.17 -18.52
C ASP A 304 -18.06 15.81 -18.73
N ALA A 305 -17.88 15.04 -17.65
CA ALA A 305 -17.20 13.74 -17.72
C ALA A 305 -17.96 12.75 -18.60
N THR A 306 -17.20 12.01 -19.41
CA THR A 306 -17.72 10.88 -20.16
C THR A 306 -17.69 9.62 -19.31
N THR A 307 -18.82 8.93 -19.18
CA THR A 307 -18.90 7.65 -18.48
C THR A 307 -19.00 6.49 -19.47
N ILE A 308 -18.10 5.50 -19.35
CA ILE A 308 -18.09 4.29 -20.19
C ILE A 308 -18.27 3.06 -19.31
N LEU A 309 -19.25 2.20 -19.66
CA LEU A 309 -19.53 0.95 -18.93
C LEU A 309 -18.82 -0.23 -19.60
N LEU A 310 -18.07 -1.02 -18.82
CA LEU A 310 -17.46 -2.27 -19.27
C LEU A 310 -18.15 -3.46 -18.58
N GLU A 311 -19.11 -4.08 -19.28
CA GLU A 311 -19.96 -5.15 -18.74
C GLU A 311 -19.56 -6.54 -19.22
N GLN A 312 -18.89 -6.65 -20.38
CA GLN A 312 -18.42 -7.92 -20.89
C GLN A 312 -17.29 -8.48 -20.03
N ASN A 313 -17.51 -9.66 -19.48
CA ASN A 313 -16.55 -10.36 -18.62
C ASN A 313 -15.77 -11.40 -19.43
N TYR A 314 -14.45 -11.42 -19.24
CA TYR A 314 -13.51 -12.34 -19.90
C TYR A 314 -12.88 -13.35 -18.93
N ARG A 315 -13.35 -13.38 -17.68
CA ARG A 315 -12.76 -14.18 -16.60
C ARG A 315 -13.58 -15.41 -16.26
N SER A 316 -14.90 -15.23 -16.21
CA SER A 316 -15.83 -16.20 -15.61
C SER A 316 -16.87 -16.68 -16.61
N THR A 317 -17.44 -17.86 -16.35
CA THR A 317 -18.61 -18.38 -17.07
C THR A 317 -19.91 -17.75 -16.57
N GLN A 318 -21.00 -17.90 -17.33
CA GLN A 318 -22.26 -17.21 -17.05
C GLN A 318 -22.90 -17.64 -15.73
N ASN A 319 -22.81 -18.90 -15.31
CA ASN A 319 -23.35 -19.35 -14.03
C ASN A 319 -22.73 -18.60 -12.85
N ILE A 320 -21.41 -18.36 -12.87
CA ILE A 320 -20.72 -17.57 -11.84
C ILE A 320 -21.22 -16.11 -11.87
N LEU A 321 -21.34 -15.53 -13.07
CA LEU A 321 -21.81 -14.14 -13.22
C LEU A 321 -23.26 -13.98 -12.81
N SER A 322 -24.11 -14.95 -13.10
CA SER A 322 -25.53 -14.94 -12.72
C SER A 322 -25.69 -14.97 -11.19
N ALA A 323 -24.90 -15.79 -10.50
CA ALA A 323 -24.88 -15.81 -9.05
C ALA A 323 -24.37 -14.48 -8.46
N ALA A 324 -23.27 -13.94 -8.99
CA ALA A 324 -22.71 -12.67 -8.56
C ALA A 324 -23.68 -11.50 -8.80
N ASN A 325 -24.30 -11.42 -10.00
CA ASN A 325 -25.31 -10.42 -10.32
C ASN A 325 -26.52 -10.51 -9.36
N SER A 326 -26.94 -11.72 -9.00
CA SER A 326 -28.09 -11.94 -8.08
C SER A 326 -27.78 -11.49 -6.66
N VAL A 327 -26.55 -11.67 -6.19
CA VAL A 327 -26.13 -11.22 -4.85
C VAL A 327 -26.04 -9.69 -4.83
N ILE A 328 -25.35 -9.09 -5.78
CA ILE A 328 -25.09 -7.65 -5.78
C ILE A 328 -26.34 -6.82 -6.09
N ALA A 329 -27.31 -7.37 -6.80
CA ALA A 329 -28.60 -6.71 -7.07
C ALA A 329 -29.40 -6.34 -5.81
N ARG A 330 -29.04 -6.91 -4.65
CA ARG A 330 -29.69 -6.61 -3.35
C ARG A 330 -29.14 -5.36 -2.66
N ASN A 331 -28.02 -4.80 -3.16
CA ASN A 331 -27.48 -3.56 -2.64
C ASN A 331 -28.34 -2.37 -3.10
N SER A 332 -28.72 -1.50 -2.13
CA SER A 332 -29.41 -0.24 -2.41
C SER A 332 -28.47 0.81 -3.00
N GLY A 333 -29.00 1.76 -3.77
CA GLY A 333 -28.23 2.88 -4.34
C GLY A 333 -27.21 2.48 -5.41
N ARG A 334 -27.34 1.29 -5.96
CA ARG A 334 -26.43 0.74 -6.95
C ARG A 334 -26.69 1.32 -8.34
N ARG A 335 -25.62 1.65 -9.09
CA ARG A 335 -25.72 1.91 -10.53
C ARG A 335 -26.00 0.60 -11.26
N GLU A 336 -27.04 0.53 -12.06
CA GLU A 336 -27.39 -0.68 -12.82
C GLU A 336 -26.28 -1.03 -13.82
N LYS A 337 -25.74 -2.22 -13.69
CA LYS A 337 -24.89 -2.90 -14.65
C LYS A 337 -25.09 -4.40 -14.52
N ARG A 338 -24.94 -5.12 -15.62
CA ARG A 338 -25.11 -6.57 -15.65
C ARG A 338 -23.93 -7.22 -16.36
N LEU A 339 -23.15 -7.97 -15.62
CA LEU A 339 -22.04 -8.71 -16.19
C LEU A 339 -22.56 -9.87 -17.03
N TRP A 340 -22.00 -10.02 -18.23
CA TRP A 340 -22.27 -11.10 -19.16
C TRP A 340 -20.97 -11.59 -19.81
N THR A 341 -20.98 -12.79 -20.40
CA THR A 341 -19.78 -13.39 -20.99
C THR A 341 -20.12 -14.24 -22.21
N ASP A 342 -19.18 -14.34 -23.16
CA ASP A 342 -19.23 -15.26 -24.31
C ASP A 342 -18.62 -16.65 -23.97
N ALA A 343 -18.13 -16.85 -22.73
CA ALA A 343 -17.49 -18.11 -22.33
C ALA A 343 -18.46 -19.28 -22.06
N GLY A 344 -19.76 -19.07 -22.34
CA GLY A 344 -20.82 -20.07 -22.14
C GLY A 344 -21.29 -20.16 -20.68
N GLU A 345 -22.22 -21.10 -20.43
CA GLU A 345 -22.85 -21.27 -19.10
C GLU A 345 -21.82 -21.72 -18.04
N GLY A 346 -20.95 -22.65 -18.37
CA GLY A 346 -20.01 -23.24 -17.43
C GLY A 346 -20.67 -24.21 -16.45
N GLU A 347 -19.89 -24.65 -15.47
CA GLU A 347 -20.32 -25.60 -14.45
C GLU A 347 -21.27 -24.94 -13.42
N LEU A 348 -22.12 -25.77 -12.82
CA LEU A 348 -23.01 -25.32 -11.73
C LEU A 348 -22.22 -25.08 -10.44
N ILE A 349 -22.70 -24.15 -9.61
CA ILE A 349 -22.13 -23.89 -8.29
C ILE A 349 -22.58 -25.00 -7.33
N ALA A 350 -21.62 -25.70 -6.70
CA ALA A 350 -21.90 -26.64 -5.63
C ALA A 350 -21.84 -25.96 -4.26
N GLY A 351 -22.76 -26.30 -3.39
CA GLY A 351 -22.75 -25.85 -2.00
C GLY A 351 -22.59 -27.04 -1.06
N TYR A 352 -21.80 -26.85 0.00
CA TYR A 352 -21.64 -27.81 1.08
C TYR A 352 -21.87 -27.11 2.43
N VAL A 353 -22.67 -27.72 3.28
CA VAL A 353 -22.90 -27.25 4.65
C VAL A 353 -22.21 -28.23 5.59
N ALA A 354 -21.09 -27.80 6.15
CA ALA A 354 -20.30 -28.59 7.07
C ALA A 354 -20.83 -28.53 8.50
N ASP A 355 -20.58 -29.58 9.28
CA ASP A 355 -20.88 -29.62 10.72
C ASP A 355 -19.93 -28.75 11.54
N ASN A 356 -18.70 -28.60 11.10
CA ASN A 356 -17.64 -27.81 11.73
C ASN A 356 -16.51 -27.48 10.73
N GLU A 357 -15.54 -26.68 11.16
CA GLU A 357 -14.41 -26.24 10.34
C GLU A 357 -13.50 -27.38 9.85
N HIS A 358 -13.41 -28.49 10.58
CA HIS A 358 -12.62 -29.64 10.17
C HIS A 358 -13.35 -30.47 9.10
N ASP A 359 -14.66 -30.54 9.18
CA ASP A 359 -15.51 -31.18 8.19
C ASP A 359 -15.48 -30.37 6.87
N GLU A 360 -15.59 -29.05 6.94
CA GLU A 360 -15.41 -28.14 5.81
C GLU A 360 -14.05 -28.37 5.15
N ALA A 361 -12.97 -28.40 5.93
CA ALA A 361 -11.61 -28.58 5.42
C ALA A 361 -11.42 -29.96 4.77
N ARG A 362 -12.01 -31.02 5.33
CA ARG A 362 -11.99 -32.37 4.73
C ARG A 362 -12.73 -32.41 3.41
N PHE A 363 -13.91 -31.80 3.33
CA PHE A 363 -14.67 -31.71 2.08
C PHE A 363 -13.84 -31.01 0.99
N VAL A 364 -13.25 -29.85 1.32
CA VAL A 364 -12.41 -29.10 0.38
C VAL A 364 -11.21 -29.95 -0.09
N ALA A 365 -10.53 -30.63 0.83
CA ALA A 365 -9.40 -31.49 0.48
C ALA A 365 -9.79 -32.66 -0.43
N GLN A 366 -10.91 -33.33 -0.12
CA GLN A 366 -11.42 -34.45 -0.91
C GLN A 366 -11.82 -34.03 -2.34
N GLU A 367 -12.47 -32.87 -2.49
CA GLU A 367 -12.85 -32.34 -3.80
C GLU A 367 -11.61 -31.94 -4.64
N ILE A 368 -10.61 -31.33 -4.03
CA ILE A 368 -9.35 -30.98 -4.69
C ILE A 368 -8.65 -32.25 -5.20
N ASP A 369 -8.54 -33.25 -4.33
CA ASP A 369 -7.84 -34.50 -4.63
C ASP A 369 -8.57 -35.31 -5.73
N ALA A 370 -9.90 -35.39 -5.63
CA ALA A 370 -10.74 -36.03 -6.63
C ALA A 370 -10.64 -35.38 -8.02
N LEU A 371 -10.51 -34.05 -8.08
CA LEU A 371 -10.33 -33.30 -9.32
C LEU A 371 -8.92 -33.48 -9.90
N ALA A 372 -7.89 -33.51 -9.04
CA ALA A 372 -6.51 -33.75 -9.45
C ALA A 372 -6.30 -35.16 -9.94
N ASP A 373 -6.84 -36.18 -9.27
CA ASP A 373 -6.78 -37.58 -9.63
C ASP A 373 -7.43 -37.89 -10.99
N ARG A 374 -8.49 -37.17 -11.35
CA ARG A 374 -9.10 -37.27 -12.69
C ARG A 374 -8.25 -36.64 -13.79
N GLY A 375 -7.18 -35.93 -13.43
CA GLY A 375 -6.32 -35.23 -14.40
C GLY A 375 -6.95 -33.99 -14.99
N ASP A 376 -8.05 -33.52 -14.41
CA ASP A 376 -8.80 -32.33 -14.88
C ASP A 376 -8.08 -31.03 -14.54
N ILE A 377 -7.38 -31.00 -13.41
CA ILE A 377 -6.67 -29.85 -12.86
C ILE A 377 -5.35 -30.27 -12.22
N THR A 378 -4.48 -29.32 -11.96
CA THR A 378 -3.35 -29.45 -11.04
C THR A 378 -3.64 -28.67 -9.75
N TYR A 379 -2.92 -28.96 -8.67
CA TYR A 379 -3.06 -28.20 -7.42
C TYR A 379 -2.82 -26.69 -7.59
N ASN A 380 -2.01 -26.28 -8.58
CA ASN A 380 -1.79 -24.86 -8.90
C ASN A 380 -3.01 -24.16 -9.53
N ASP A 381 -3.99 -24.92 -10.02
CA ASP A 381 -5.22 -24.39 -10.60
C ASP A 381 -6.29 -24.09 -9.54
N VAL A 382 -6.03 -24.41 -8.27
CA VAL A 382 -6.98 -24.27 -7.16
C VAL A 382 -6.61 -23.08 -6.27
N ALA A 383 -7.61 -22.28 -5.89
CA ALA A 383 -7.48 -21.25 -4.86
C ALA A 383 -8.61 -21.40 -3.83
N VAL A 384 -8.24 -21.46 -2.55
CA VAL A 384 -9.18 -21.51 -1.43
C VAL A 384 -9.22 -20.14 -0.75
N PHE A 385 -10.41 -19.56 -0.67
CA PHE A 385 -10.64 -18.24 -0.06
C PHE A 385 -11.27 -18.39 1.31
N TYR A 386 -10.80 -17.62 2.27
CA TYR A 386 -11.37 -17.54 3.62
C TYR A 386 -11.40 -16.11 4.12
N ARG A 387 -12.26 -15.81 5.11
CA ARG A 387 -12.47 -14.45 5.60
C ARG A 387 -11.37 -13.96 6.54
N THR A 388 -10.81 -14.83 7.37
CA THR A 388 -9.79 -14.50 8.36
C THR A 388 -8.64 -15.49 8.32
N ASN A 389 -7.42 -15.03 8.67
CA ASN A 389 -6.24 -15.90 8.69
C ASN A 389 -6.39 -17.07 9.70
N ASN A 390 -7.21 -16.91 10.72
CA ASN A 390 -7.47 -17.99 11.67
C ASN A 390 -8.18 -19.19 11.02
N SER A 391 -8.98 -18.95 9.97
CA SER A 391 -9.70 -19.99 9.24
C SER A 391 -8.78 -20.85 8.37
N SER A 392 -7.53 -20.43 8.09
CA SER A 392 -6.59 -21.25 7.31
C SER A 392 -6.09 -22.46 8.09
N ARG A 393 -6.09 -22.40 9.42
CA ARG A 393 -5.46 -23.41 10.28
C ARG A 393 -6.04 -24.81 10.10
N SER A 394 -7.37 -24.94 10.09
CA SER A 394 -8.05 -26.21 9.85
C SER A 394 -7.78 -26.77 8.44
N LEU A 395 -7.72 -25.87 7.43
CA LEU A 395 -7.37 -26.24 6.05
C LEU A 395 -5.92 -26.74 5.96
N GLU A 396 -4.97 -26.02 6.56
CA GLU A 396 -3.55 -26.38 6.58
C GLU A 396 -3.32 -27.75 7.24
N GLU A 397 -3.95 -27.99 8.41
CA GLU A 397 -3.85 -29.27 9.12
C GLU A 397 -4.37 -30.45 8.27
N VAL A 398 -5.48 -30.24 7.56
CA VAL A 398 -6.05 -31.30 6.70
C VAL A 398 -5.21 -31.51 5.45
N PHE A 399 -4.73 -30.43 4.80
CA PHE A 399 -3.88 -30.53 3.59
C PHE A 399 -2.55 -31.21 3.88
N ILE A 400 -1.91 -30.93 5.02
CA ILE A 400 -0.70 -31.62 5.47
C ILE A 400 -0.96 -33.13 5.62
N ARG A 401 -2.07 -33.53 6.26
CA ARG A 401 -2.42 -34.94 6.45
C ARG A 401 -2.76 -35.65 5.14
N ALA A 402 -3.38 -34.95 4.21
CA ALA A 402 -3.74 -35.46 2.89
C ALA A 402 -2.57 -35.42 1.89
N GLY A 403 -1.43 -34.79 2.23
CA GLY A 403 -0.28 -34.65 1.32
C GLY A 403 -0.52 -33.66 0.18
N ILE A 404 -1.52 -32.77 0.31
CA ILE A 404 -1.84 -31.74 -0.69
C ILE A 404 -0.86 -30.58 -0.54
N PRO A 405 -0.04 -30.26 -1.57
CA PRO A 405 0.85 -29.10 -1.52
C PRO A 405 0.05 -27.80 -1.53
N TYR A 406 0.36 -26.89 -0.62
CA TYR A 406 -0.33 -25.61 -0.54
C TYR A 406 0.63 -24.46 -0.23
N LYS A 407 0.19 -23.25 -0.51
CA LYS A 407 0.85 -21.99 -0.13
C LYS A 407 -0.17 -21.03 0.46
N VAL A 408 0.05 -20.61 1.72
CA VAL A 408 -0.76 -19.56 2.34
C VAL A 408 -0.33 -18.20 1.77
N VAL A 409 -1.29 -17.48 1.19
CA VAL A 409 -1.08 -16.12 0.66
C VAL A 409 -1.63 -15.12 1.67
N GLY A 410 -0.79 -14.19 2.15
CA GLY A 410 -1.19 -13.19 3.15
C GLY A 410 -0.92 -13.59 4.60
N GLY A 411 -0.09 -14.64 4.84
CA GLY A 411 0.50 -14.94 6.16
C GLY A 411 1.37 -13.79 6.67
N VAL A 412 2.01 -13.97 7.84
CA VAL A 412 2.93 -12.96 8.41
C VAL A 412 3.96 -12.58 7.35
N ARG A 413 3.96 -11.31 6.98
CA ARG A 413 4.78 -10.84 5.88
C ARG A 413 6.23 -10.76 6.29
N PHE A 414 7.13 -10.91 5.32
CA PHE A 414 8.56 -10.81 5.51
C PHE A 414 8.94 -9.58 6.36
N TYR A 415 8.47 -8.40 5.97
CA TYR A 415 8.78 -7.15 6.67
C TYR A 415 8.02 -6.95 8.00
N GLU A 416 7.02 -7.76 8.32
CA GLU A 416 6.32 -7.74 9.61
C GLU A 416 7.00 -8.62 10.66
N ARG A 417 7.94 -9.46 10.24
CA ARG A 417 8.71 -10.33 11.13
C ARG A 417 9.55 -9.51 12.10
N LYS A 418 9.62 -9.98 13.33
CA LYS A 418 10.27 -9.24 14.42
C LYS A 418 11.72 -8.86 14.07
N GLU A 419 12.50 -9.83 13.62
CA GLU A 419 13.91 -9.69 13.27
C GLU A 419 14.14 -8.67 12.15
N ILE A 420 13.28 -8.67 11.14
CA ILE A 420 13.34 -7.71 10.02
C ILE A 420 13.02 -6.30 10.53
N ARG A 421 11.99 -6.16 11.36
CA ARG A 421 11.61 -4.87 11.95
C ARG A 421 12.68 -4.32 12.89
N ASP A 422 13.41 -5.19 13.58
CA ASP A 422 14.51 -4.77 14.46
C ASP A 422 15.65 -4.18 13.61
N ILE A 423 16.05 -4.83 12.52
CA ILE A 423 17.09 -4.30 11.63
C ILE A 423 16.64 -3.04 10.91
N VAL A 424 15.39 -3.00 10.40
CA VAL A 424 14.84 -1.78 9.79
C VAL A 424 14.82 -0.61 10.79
N ALA A 425 14.56 -0.87 12.08
CA ALA A 425 14.62 0.16 13.11
C ALA A 425 16.06 0.69 13.33
N TYR A 426 17.09 -0.17 13.25
CA TYR A 426 18.48 0.30 13.23
C TYR A 426 18.74 1.23 12.03
N LEU A 427 18.37 0.82 10.84
CA LEU A 427 18.56 1.63 9.63
C LEU A 427 17.84 2.99 9.74
N ARG A 428 16.61 3.00 10.28
CA ARG A 428 15.86 4.24 10.52
C ARG A 428 16.58 5.18 11.48
N VAL A 429 17.11 4.66 12.59
CA VAL A 429 17.84 5.46 13.59
C VAL A 429 19.15 6.00 13.05
N LEU A 430 19.82 5.25 12.18
CA LEU A 430 21.04 5.72 11.52
C LEU A 430 20.75 6.90 10.57
N ASP A 431 19.64 6.84 9.83
CA ASP A 431 19.19 7.91 8.92
C ASP A 431 18.52 9.07 9.67
N ASN A 432 17.64 8.77 10.63
CA ASN A 432 16.90 9.75 11.43
C ASN A 432 17.08 9.49 12.94
N PRO A 433 18.08 10.08 13.58
CA PRO A 433 18.30 9.95 15.03
C PRO A 433 17.13 10.45 15.90
N GLY A 434 16.26 11.30 15.36
CA GLY A 434 15.06 11.80 16.04
C GLY A 434 13.93 10.76 16.19
N ASP A 435 13.99 9.62 15.49
CA ASP A 435 12.98 8.57 15.58
C ASP A 435 13.02 7.84 16.94
N ALA A 436 12.33 8.41 17.92
CA ALA A 436 12.29 7.89 19.29
C ALA A 436 11.66 6.50 19.39
N VAL A 437 10.71 6.14 18.52
CA VAL A 437 10.05 4.82 18.54
C VAL A 437 11.02 3.73 18.09
N SER A 438 11.71 3.96 16.96
CA SER A 438 12.75 3.04 16.49
C SER A 438 13.93 2.97 17.45
N MET A 439 14.36 4.11 18.02
CA MET A 439 15.45 4.17 19.02
C MET A 439 15.14 3.31 20.24
N ARG A 440 13.95 3.44 20.83
CA ARG A 440 13.52 2.63 21.98
C ARG A 440 13.39 1.16 21.64
N ARG A 441 12.99 0.83 20.41
CA ARG A 441 12.89 -0.56 19.94
C ARG A 441 14.26 -1.25 19.96
N ILE A 442 15.31 -0.58 19.50
CA ILE A 442 16.65 -1.17 19.36
C ILE A 442 17.53 -1.00 20.60
N LEU A 443 17.17 -0.15 21.54
CA LEU A 443 17.98 0.21 22.72
C LEU A 443 18.51 -1.02 23.48
N ASN A 444 17.68 -2.04 23.64
CA ASN A 444 18.02 -3.30 24.29
C ASN A 444 17.77 -4.53 23.40
N THR A 445 17.89 -4.38 22.10
CA THR A 445 17.72 -5.46 21.09
C THR A 445 18.92 -5.44 20.14
N PRO A 446 19.81 -6.45 20.15
CA PRO A 446 19.96 -7.55 21.13
C PRO A 446 20.14 -7.09 22.57
N ARG A 447 20.01 -8.00 23.53
CA ARG A 447 20.09 -7.65 24.96
C ARG A 447 21.45 -7.06 25.36
N ARG A 448 21.44 -5.81 25.90
CA ARG A 448 22.64 -5.07 26.33
C ARG A 448 22.64 -4.74 27.82
N GLY A 449 21.59 -5.13 28.54
CA GLY A 449 21.44 -4.82 29.97
C GLY A 449 20.84 -3.43 30.23
N ILE A 450 20.25 -2.79 29.23
CA ILE A 450 19.49 -1.54 29.35
C ILE A 450 18.03 -1.92 29.60
N GLY A 451 17.61 -1.93 30.86
CA GLY A 451 16.22 -2.28 31.21
C GLY A 451 15.29 -1.08 31.24
N ASP A 452 13.99 -1.36 31.39
CA ASP A 452 12.89 -0.39 31.36
C ASP A 452 13.09 0.80 32.32
N ARG A 453 13.73 0.56 33.50
CA ARG A 453 14.04 1.62 34.45
C ARG A 453 15.06 2.62 33.91
N ALA A 454 16.09 2.14 33.21
CA ALA A 454 17.09 3.00 32.60
C ALA A 454 16.49 3.81 31.46
N GLU A 455 15.69 3.18 30.62
CA GLU A 455 14.94 3.85 29.56
C GLU A 455 14.02 4.93 30.13
N ALA A 456 13.27 4.64 31.21
CA ALA A 456 12.40 5.61 31.86
C ALA A 456 13.17 6.84 32.40
N CYS A 457 14.37 6.63 33.00
CA CYS A 457 15.20 7.75 33.46
C CYS A 457 15.63 8.66 32.29
N VAL A 458 16.02 8.07 31.16
CA VAL A 458 16.39 8.82 29.96
C VAL A 458 15.18 9.58 29.39
N ALA A 459 14.01 8.95 29.36
CA ALA A 459 12.78 9.57 28.88
C ALA A 459 12.38 10.79 29.72
N VAL A 460 12.38 10.64 31.05
CA VAL A 460 12.08 11.74 31.99
C VAL A 460 13.09 12.89 31.85
N TYR A 461 14.37 12.55 31.65
CA TYR A 461 15.37 13.59 31.41
C TYR A 461 15.12 14.35 30.11
N ALA A 462 14.80 13.64 29.02
CA ALA A 462 14.44 14.25 27.74
C ALA A 462 13.26 15.23 27.89
N GLU A 463 12.18 14.80 28.56
CA GLU A 463 11.02 15.63 28.83
C GLU A 463 11.33 16.89 29.65
N ASN A 464 12.08 16.73 30.74
CA ASN A 464 12.42 17.84 31.63
C ASN A 464 13.34 18.87 31.00
N THR A 465 14.17 18.46 30.03
CA THR A 465 15.14 19.34 29.37
C THR A 465 14.66 19.84 28.00
N GLY A 466 13.54 19.32 27.47
CA GLY A 466 13.08 19.58 26.11
C GLY A 466 14.02 19.02 25.03
N ALA A 467 14.90 18.06 25.40
CA ALA A 467 15.84 17.42 24.49
C ALA A 467 15.18 16.26 23.75
N THR A 468 15.77 15.84 22.62
CA THR A 468 15.35 14.60 21.95
C THR A 468 15.75 13.38 22.80
N PHE A 469 15.11 12.22 22.54
CA PHE A 469 15.50 10.99 23.23
C PHE A 469 16.94 10.57 22.89
N ALA A 470 17.41 10.86 21.68
CA ALA A 470 18.79 10.64 21.26
C ALA A 470 19.78 11.51 22.04
N ASP A 471 19.48 12.82 22.20
CA ASP A 471 20.32 13.73 22.99
C ASP A 471 20.36 13.32 24.46
N ALA A 472 19.23 12.84 24.99
CA ALA A 472 19.16 12.33 26.36
C ALA A 472 19.99 11.05 26.55
N LEU A 473 20.07 10.16 25.53
CA LEU A 473 20.98 9.01 25.55
C LEU A 473 22.45 9.43 25.55
N GLN A 474 22.82 10.46 24.76
CA GLN A 474 24.17 11.03 24.81
C GLN A 474 24.47 11.66 26.17
N ALA A 475 23.50 12.36 26.76
CA ALA A 475 23.63 12.90 28.10
C ALA A 475 23.78 11.78 29.15
N ALA A 476 23.10 10.66 29.00
CA ALA A 476 23.22 9.48 29.86
C ALA A 476 24.59 8.81 29.72
N ALA A 477 25.11 8.68 28.51
CA ALA A 477 26.45 8.18 28.23
C ALA A 477 27.54 9.07 28.89
N ALA A 478 27.26 10.40 28.98
CA ALA A 478 28.15 11.37 29.66
C ALA A 478 27.91 11.47 31.19
N GLY A 479 27.06 10.61 31.79
CA GLY A 479 26.77 10.59 33.23
C GLY A 479 25.95 11.79 33.74
N LYS A 480 25.19 12.46 32.86
CA LYS A 480 24.39 13.66 33.19
C LYS A 480 22.94 13.36 33.56
N VAL A 481 22.47 12.14 33.38
CA VAL A 481 21.09 11.74 33.65
C VAL A 481 20.95 11.28 35.09
N PRO A 482 20.16 11.96 35.95
CA PRO A 482 19.96 11.57 37.32
C PRO A 482 19.36 10.16 37.48
N MET A 483 19.64 9.50 38.60
CA MET A 483 19.07 8.19 38.98
C MET A 483 19.48 6.99 38.09
N LEU A 484 20.33 7.17 37.10
CA LEU A 484 20.98 6.06 36.41
C LEU A 484 22.06 5.45 37.30
N ASN A 485 22.19 4.12 37.27
CA ASN A 485 23.31 3.45 37.89
C ASN A 485 24.47 3.30 36.89
N THR A 486 25.67 3.18 37.37
CA THR A 486 26.91 3.10 36.58
C THR A 486 26.90 1.95 35.56
N ARG A 487 26.19 0.85 35.84
CA ARG A 487 26.03 -0.27 34.88
C ARG A 487 25.17 0.14 33.69
N ALA A 488 24.06 0.84 33.93
CA ALA A 488 23.20 1.33 32.88
C ALA A 488 23.88 2.45 32.07
N GLU A 489 24.61 3.36 32.73
CA GLU A 489 25.41 4.40 32.06
C GLU A 489 26.42 3.79 31.09
N LYS A 490 27.19 2.78 31.52
CA LYS A 490 28.16 2.08 30.67
C LYS A 490 27.48 1.34 29.50
N ALA A 491 26.33 0.72 29.75
CA ALA A 491 25.57 0.01 28.70
C ALA A 491 25.01 0.99 27.65
N ILE A 492 24.54 2.16 28.09
CA ILE A 492 24.05 3.22 27.18
C ILE A 492 25.24 3.83 26.43
N ALA A 493 26.38 4.08 27.07
CA ALA A 493 27.58 4.58 26.39
C ALA A 493 28.04 3.63 25.28
N GLY A 494 28.12 2.32 25.55
CA GLY A 494 28.43 1.33 24.51
C GLY A 494 27.39 1.25 23.38
N PHE A 495 26.11 1.53 23.66
CA PHE A 495 25.10 1.61 22.63
C PHE A 495 25.25 2.88 21.75
N VAL A 496 25.57 4.01 22.35
CA VAL A 496 25.85 5.26 21.62
C VAL A 496 27.09 5.10 20.73
N GLU A 497 28.18 4.53 21.27
CA GLU A 497 29.41 4.23 20.50
C GLU A 497 29.12 3.29 19.32
N LEU A 498 28.29 2.26 19.52
CA LEU A 498 27.87 1.35 18.44
C LEU A 498 27.13 2.08 17.32
N LEU A 499 26.21 3.00 17.66
CA LEU A 499 25.50 3.78 16.65
C LEU A 499 26.42 4.72 15.88
N ASP A 500 27.40 5.32 16.55
CA ASP A 500 28.39 6.20 15.92
C ASP A 500 29.33 5.40 14.99
N GLU A 501 29.73 4.18 15.39
CA GLU A 501 30.46 3.26 14.51
C GLU A 501 29.65 2.90 13.25
N LEU A 502 28.37 2.53 13.41
CA LEU A 502 27.50 2.15 12.30
C LEU A 502 27.22 3.34 11.36
N ARG A 503 27.21 4.58 11.86
CA ARG A 503 27.09 5.78 11.00
C ARG A 503 28.27 5.93 10.04
N GLY A 504 29.45 5.42 10.41
CA GLY A 504 30.60 5.37 9.51
C GLY A 504 30.39 4.52 8.26
N HIS A 505 29.39 3.63 8.25
CA HIS A 505 29.02 2.75 7.12
C HIS A 505 27.88 3.30 6.26
N LEU A 506 27.36 4.49 6.50
CA LEU A 506 26.25 5.06 5.73
C LEU A 506 26.57 5.29 4.26
N ASP A 507 27.84 5.44 3.90
CA ASP A 507 28.29 5.58 2.52
C ASP A 507 28.53 4.26 1.78
N ASP A 508 28.54 3.14 2.51
CA ASP A 508 28.71 1.80 1.94
C ASP A 508 27.48 1.38 1.11
N ASP A 509 27.58 0.25 0.43
CA ASP A 509 26.42 -0.41 -0.19
C ASP A 509 25.36 -0.76 0.87
N LEU A 510 24.08 -0.72 0.49
CA LEU A 510 23.01 -0.97 1.44
C LEU A 510 23.06 -2.39 2.03
N GLY A 511 23.43 -3.40 1.25
CA GLY A 511 23.63 -4.75 1.73
C GLY A 511 24.79 -4.83 2.72
N GLU A 512 25.91 -4.15 2.43
CA GLU A 512 27.06 -4.02 3.34
C GLU A 512 26.69 -3.33 4.66
N LEU A 513 25.87 -2.27 4.59
CA LEU A 513 25.36 -1.60 5.80
C LEU A 513 24.48 -2.54 6.63
N VAL A 514 23.58 -3.32 6.01
CA VAL A 514 22.75 -4.31 6.72
C VAL A 514 23.62 -5.38 7.36
N GLU A 515 24.64 -5.87 6.67
CA GLU A 515 25.61 -6.82 7.23
C GLU A 515 26.38 -6.24 8.41
N ALA A 516 26.86 -4.99 8.29
CA ALA A 516 27.53 -4.29 9.38
C ALA A 516 26.61 -4.18 10.62
N VAL A 517 25.34 -3.85 10.44
CA VAL A 517 24.34 -3.84 11.52
C VAL A 517 24.22 -5.21 12.17
N LEU A 518 24.08 -6.29 11.39
CA LEU A 518 23.94 -7.66 11.93
C LEU A 518 25.16 -8.11 12.75
N GLU A 519 26.36 -7.82 12.24
CA GLU A 519 27.62 -8.23 12.87
C GLU A 519 27.96 -7.39 14.11
N ARG A 520 27.95 -6.04 13.98
CA ARG A 520 28.37 -5.12 15.04
C ARG A 520 27.41 -5.11 16.23
N THR A 521 26.10 -5.25 15.98
CA THR A 521 25.11 -5.37 17.05
C THR A 521 25.19 -6.71 17.79
N GLY A 522 25.78 -7.74 17.18
CA GLY A 522 25.78 -9.12 17.66
C GLY A 522 24.47 -9.86 17.43
N TYR A 523 23.57 -9.30 16.61
CA TYR A 523 22.25 -9.90 16.35
C TYR A 523 22.38 -11.26 15.67
N ARG A 524 23.25 -11.37 14.66
CA ARG A 524 23.54 -12.64 13.97
C ARG A 524 24.09 -13.69 14.96
N ARG A 525 25.07 -13.32 15.77
CA ARG A 525 25.69 -14.23 16.76
C ARG A 525 24.70 -14.74 17.79
N GLU A 526 23.75 -13.90 18.25
CA GLU A 526 22.70 -14.32 19.19
C GLU A 526 21.85 -15.43 18.59
N LEU A 527 21.42 -15.29 17.32
CA LEU A 527 20.61 -16.30 16.62
C LEU A 527 21.40 -17.56 16.29
N GLU A 528 22.65 -17.46 15.86
CA GLU A 528 23.53 -18.61 15.57
C GLU A 528 23.84 -19.45 16.81
N SER A 529 23.85 -18.84 17.98
CA SER A 529 24.10 -19.55 19.25
C SER A 529 22.88 -20.32 19.76
N SER A 530 21.72 -20.12 19.15
CA SER A 530 20.46 -20.75 19.55
C SER A 530 20.29 -22.13 18.90
N THR A 531 19.71 -23.05 19.66
CA THR A 531 19.31 -24.38 19.17
C THR A 531 17.81 -24.45 18.82
N ASP A 532 17.09 -23.34 18.97
CA ASP A 532 15.66 -23.25 18.66
C ASP A 532 15.47 -23.15 17.14
N PRO A 533 14.71 -24.08 16.51
CA PRO A 533 14.40 -24.01 15.08
C PRO A 533 13.76 -22.70 14.65
N GLN A 534 13.01 -22.02 15.53
CA GLN A 534 12.43 -20.71 15.23
C GLN A 534 13.48 -19.60 15.13
N GLU A 535 14.53 -19.67 15.94
CA GLU A 535 15.64 -18.70 15.89
C GLU A 535 16.49 -18.93 14.63
N LEU A 536 16.70 -20.18 14.20
CA LEU A 536 17.36 -20.49 12.93
C LEU A 536 16.56 -19.98 11.73
N ALA A 537 15.25 -20.14 11.74
CA ALA A 537 14.39 -19.58 10.68
C ALA A 537 14.44 -18.03 10.63
N ARG A 538 14.70 -17.35 11.74
CA ARG A 538 14.94 -15.89 11.76
C ARG A 538 16.27 -15.53 11.11
N LEU A 539 17.28 -16.35 11.28
CA LEU A 539 18.57 -16.14 10.61
C LEU A 539 18.42 -16.22 9.08
N ASP A 540 17.66 -17.19 8.56
CA ASP A 540 17.36 -17.29 7.13
C ASP A 540 16.65 -16.04 6.60
N ASN A 541 15.70 -15.50 7.37
CA ASN A 541 15.02 -14.26 7.02
C ASN A 541 15.97 -13.05 6.96
N LEU A 542 16.96 -13.00 7.86
CA LEU A 542 17.96 -11.93 7.86
C LEU A 542 18.91 -12.05 6.66
N ASN A 543 19.30 -13.26 6.28
CA ASN A 543 20.10 -13.51 5.08
C ASN A 543 19.33 -13.11 3.80
N GLU A 544 18.02 -13.37 3.75
CA GLU A 544 17.16 -12.90 2.67
C GLU A 544 17.09 -11.36 2.63
N LEU A 545 17.01 -10.69 3.79
CA LEU A 545 17.05 -9.23 3.86
C LEU A 545 18.34 -8.66 3.29
N VAL A 546 19.50 -9.24 3.60
CA VAL A 546 20.81 -8.84 3.05
C VAL A 546 20.81 -8.98 1.53
N SER A 547 20.34 -10.11 1.01
CA SER A 547 20.26 -10.36 -0.44
C SER A 547 19.40 -9.32 -1.15
N VAL A 548 18.22 -9.04 -0.59
CA VAL A 548 17.31 -8.00 -1.12
C VAL A 548 17.95 -6.61 -1.06
N ALA A 549 18.69 -6.30 0.01
CA ALA A 549 19.37 -5.01 0.15
C ALA A 549 20.46 -4.82 -0.92
N HIS A 550 21.23 -5.85 -1.26
CA HIS A 550 22.21 -5.81 -2.36
C HIS A 550 21.54 -5.62 -3.73
N GLU A 551 20.41 -6.31 -4.01
CA GLU A 551 19.66 -6.14 -5.26
C GLU A 551 19.20 -4.68 -5.44
N PHE A 552 18.73 -4.03 -4.38
CA PHE A 552 18.33 -2.62 -4.43
C PHE A 552 19.47 -1.67 -4.80
N SER A 553 20.67 -1.97 -4.38
CA SER A 553 21.86 -1.16 -4.72
C SER A 553 22.23 -1.24 -6.21
N ILE A 554 22.02 -2.39 -6.83
CA ILE A 554 22.30 -2.62 -8.25
C ILE A 554 21.30 -1.86 -9.14
N ASP A 555 20.02 -1.82 -8.75
CA ASP A 555 18.96 -1.19 -9.56
C ASP A 555 18.95 0.36 -9.46
N THR A 556 19.67 0.94 -8.51
CA THR A 556 19.68 2.40 -8.25
C THR A 556 20.82 3.16 -8.92
N LEU A 557 21.70 2.55 -9.74
CA LEU A 557 22.78 3.23 -10.46
C LEU A 557 22.29 3.86 -11.78
N PRO A 558 22.74 5.08 -12.18
CA PRO A 558 22.93 6.30 -11.43
C PRO A 558 22.07 7.47 -11.93
N SER A 559 21.42 8.16 -11.07
CA SER A 559 21.09 9.56 -11.30
C SER A 559 21.94 10.40 -10.34
N ALA A 560 22.66 11.36 -10.85
CA ALA A 560 23.62 12.21 -10.15
C ALA A 560 23.09 13.04 -8.95
N ALA A 561 21.93 12.66 -8.39
CA ALA A 561 21.28 13.30 -7.26
C ALA A 561 21.20 12.40 -5.99
N ALA A 562 21.74 11.17 -6.02
CA ALA A 562 21.58 10.21 -4.91
C ALA A 562 22.85 10.11 -4.04
N THR A 563 23.36 11.25 -3.56
CA THR A 563 24.57 11.29 -2.71
C THR A 563 24.28 11.28 -1.21
N SER A 564 23.02 11.21 -0.76
CA SER A 564 22.68 11.15 0.67
C SER A 564 22.30 9.73 1.13
N ALA A 565 22.66 9.38 2.37
CA ALA A 565 22.27 8.14 3.04
C ALA A 565 20.74 7.91 2.97
N SER A 566 19.96 8.97 3.13
CA SER A 566 18.50 8.97 3.01
C SER A 566 18.02 8.50 1.64
N ALA A 567 18.71 8.84 0.56
CA ALA A 567 18.38 8.39 -0.79
C ALA A 567 18.67 6.89 -0.99
N LYS A 568 19.71 6.36 -0.35
CA LYS A 568 20.07 4.93 -0.37
C LYS A 568 19.08 4.09 0.42
N LEU A 569 18.58 4.59 1.54
CA LEU A 569 17.62 3.89 2.42
C LEU A 569 16.16 4.03 1.96
N ALA A 570 15.84 5.04 1.16
CA ALA A 570 14.49 5.29 0.63
C ALA A 570 13.86 4.06 -0.08
N PRO A 571 14.58 3.25 -0.88
CA PRO A 571 14.02 2.04 -1.49
C PRO A 571 13.63 0.97 -0.46
N VAL A 572 14.43 0.74 0.59
CA VAL A 572 14.09 -0.21 1.67
C VAL A 572 12.86 0.26 2.43
N PHE A 573 12.78 1.55 2.74
CA PHE A 573 11.61 2.13 3.38
C PHE A 573 10.39 2.12 2.45
N SER A 574 10.59 2.32 1.15
CA SER A 574 9.53 2.19 0.15
C SER A 574 9.06 0.74 0.01
N ALA A 575 9.95 -0.24 0.00
CA ALA A 575 9.60 -1.67 -0.01
C ALA A 575 8.92 -2.08 1.30
N TYR A 576 9.41 -1.60 2.44
CA TYR A 576 8.79 -1.81 3.75
C TYR A 576 7.39 -1.19 3.81
N THR A 577 7.23 0.07 3.39
CA THR A 577 5.92 0.74 3.32
C THR A 577 5.01 0.12 2.27
N ALA A 578 5.58 -0.33 1.15
CA ALA A 578 4.90 -1.05 0.09
C ALA A 578 4.27 -2.35 0.58
N THR A 579 4.99 -3.08 1.41
CA THR A 579 4.53 -4.33 2.01
C THR A 579 3.42 -4.07 3.03
N GLN A 580 3.51 -2.99 3.80
CA GLN A 580 2.48 -2.55 4.73
C GLN A 580 1.20 -2.07 4.00
N ALA A 581 1.35 -1.31 2.91
CA ALA A 581 0.22 -0.90 2.07
C ALA A 581 -0.41 -2.10 1.33
N SER A 582 0.39 -3.11 0.90
CA SER A 582 -0.10 -4.31 0.22
C SER A 582 -0.75 -5.33 1.17
N ALA A 583 -0.68 -5.11 2.54
CA ALA A 583 -1.52 -5.83 3.52
C ALA A 583 -3.00 -5.69 3.18
N ARG A 584 -3.24 -4.87 2.21
CA ARG A 584 -4.55 -4.41 1.76
C ARG A 584 -4.91 -4.90 0.35
N SER A 585 -4.11 -5.77 -0.27
CA SER A 585 -4.30 -6.14 -1.67
C SER A 585 -5.14 -7.39 -1.89
N PRO A 586 -5.98 -7.39 -2.93
CA PRO A 586 -6.56 -8.62 -3.47
C PRO A 586 -5.49 -9.49 -4.16
N MET A 587 -5.74 -10.78 -4.17
CA MET A 587 -4.89 -11.86 -4.69
C MET A 587 -4.32 -11.64 -6.10
N PRO A 588 -3.17 -12.26 -6.41
CA PRO A 588 -2.59 -12.25 -7.75
C PRO A 588 -3.53 -12.87 -8.79
N ARG A 589 -3.72 -12.17 -9.90
CA ARG A 589 -4.65 -12.52 -10.99
C ARG A 589 -4.33 -13.83 -11.74
N ARG A 590 -3.22 -14.51 -11.49
CA ARG A 590 -2.87 -15.77 -12.16
C ARG A 590 -3.51 -17.03 -11.56
N GLY A 591 -4.06 -16.97 -10.34
CA GLY A 591 -4.69 -18.12 -9.67
C GLY A 591 -6.21 -18.21 -9.78
N VAL A 592 -6.90 -17.21 -10.34
CA VAL A 592 -8.37 -17.14 -10.37
C VAL A 592 -8.97 -17.85 -11.58
N LEU A 593 -8.15 -18.42 -12.44
CA LEU A 593 -8.58 -18.81 -13.79
C LEU A 593 -9.03 -20.25 -13.92
N ARG A 594 -9.58 -20.91 -12.95
CA ARG A 594 -10.29 -22.19 -13.17
C ARG A 594 -10.96 -22.73 -11.91
N MET A 595 -11.78 -21.95 -11.28
CA MET A 595 -12.93 -22.51 -10.54
C MET A 595 -13.92 -23.24 -11.50
N ARG A 596 -13.44 -23.61 -12.69
CA ARG A 596 -14.30 -24.16 -13.75
C ARG A 596 -14.81 -25.55 -13.46
N ARG A 597 -14.25 -26.28 -12.46
CA ARG A 597 -14.60 -27.69 -12.28
C ARG A 597 -14.87 -28.14 -10.85
N MET A 598 -14.74 -27.30 -9.83
CA MET A 598 -15.14 -27.68 -8.48
C MET A 598 -16.66 -27.80 -8.27
N LEU A 599 -17.41 -27.71 -9.36
CA LEU A 599 -18.86 -27.54 -9.29
C LEU A 599 -19.63 -28.56 -10.13
N THR A 600 -19.17 -29.81 -10.26
CA THR A 600 -19.97 -30.86 -10.86
C THR A 600 -20.31 -31.98 -9.90
N ALA A 601 -21.57 -32.20 -9.86
CA ALA A 601 -22.34 -33.24 -9.25
C ALA A 601 -21.67 -34.61 -9.20
N SER A 602 -21.67 -35.21 -8.04
CA SER A 602 -21.76 -36.67 -7.92
C SER A 602 -23.14 -37.12 -8.43
N PRO A 603 -23.22 -38.03 -9.39
CA PRO A 603 -24.50 -38.65 -9.74
C PRO A 603 -24.85 -39.66 -8.68
N GLY A 604 -25.88 -39.41 -7.90
CA GLY A 604 -26.60 -40.41 -7.18
C GLY A 604 -26.58 -40.31 -5.65
N LEU A 605 -27.46 -39.53 -5.11
CA LEU A 605 -28.18 -39.88 -3.88
C LEU A 605 -29.66 -39.49 -4.08
N SER A 606 -30.43 -40.51 -4.34
CA SER A 606 -31.90 -40.46 -4.45
C SER A 606 -32.51 -39.95 -3.18
N SER A 607 -33.47 -39.08 -3.40
CA SER A 607 -34.48 -38.63 -2.41
C SER A 607 -35.00 -39.76 -1.54
N THR A 608 -34.88 -39.62 -0.23
CA THR A 608 -35.91 -40.13 0.68
C THR A 608 -36.22 -39.08 1.74
N ARG A 609 -37.48 -38.76 1.75
CA ARG A 609 -38.22 -37.91 2.69
C ARG A 609 -37.92 -38.24 4.16
N ARG A 610 -37.70 -37.24 4.98
CA ARG A 610 -38.66 -36.74 6.00
C ARG A 610 -38.15 -35.44 6.60
#